data_a005412388f86d3461764693f4d631b9
#
_entry.id   a005412388f86d3461764693f4d631b9
#
_cell.length_a   1.000
_cell.length_b   1.000
_cell.length_c   1.000
_cell.angle_alpha   90.00
_cell.angle_beta   90.00
_cell.angle_gamma   90.00
#
_symmetry.space_group_name_H-M   'P 1'
#
loop_
_entity.id
_entity.type
_entity.pdbx_description
1 polymer ?
#
loop_
_entity_poly.entity_id
_entity_poly.type
_entity_poly.pdbx_seq_one_letter_code
_entity_poly.pdbx_strand_id
1 'polypeptide(L)'
;MKSKLRHFFLLTFSTLVMAAGTYFFKFPNHFTFGGITGLAVLVAKTGVMSAGDFNFITNMILLIIGFFILGKKFAAKTAYCSILLSVALSALERIYPMSAPLTNQPMLELCFAIALPSLGSAILFNIGSSSGGTDIIAMILKKYSSVDIGHALLITDVLITVAGCFTVSYTHLTLPTRRIV
;
A
#
# COMPACT_ATOMS: atom_id res chain seq x y z
N MET A 1 -23.18 14.55 16.79
CA MET A 1 -23.40 13.21 16.19
C MET A 1 -23.17 13.20 14.67
N LYS A 2 -23.72 14.13 13.89
CA LYS A 2 -23.58 14.18 12.41
C LYS A 2 -22.12 14.22 11.90
N SER A 3 -21.21 14.91 12.60
CA SER A 3 -19.78 14.99 12.19
C SER A 3 -19.04 13.65 12.32
N LYS A 4 -19.27 12.90 13.40
CA LYS A 4 -18.63 11.59 13.59
C LYS A 4 -19.10 10.54 12.57
N LEU A 5 -20.40 10.56 12.25
CA LEU A 5 -20.99 9.68 11.25
C LEU A 5 -20.43 9.99 9.84
N ARG A 6 -20.28 11.27 9.50
CA ARG A 6 -19.66 11.70 8.24
C ARG A 6 -18.20 11.23 8.13
N HIS A 7 -17.41 11.36 9.20
CA HIS A 7 -16.01 10.88 9.19
C HIS A 7 -15.94 9.36 9.02
N PHE A 8 -16.79 8.61 9.71
CA PHE A 8 -16.85 7.16 9.58
C PHE A 8 -17.24 6.73 8.15
N PHE A 9 -18.26 7.37 7.58
CA PHE A 9 -18.65 7.13 6.21
C PHE A 9 -17.52 7.41 5.20
N LEU A 10 -16.80 8.52 5.37
CA LEU A 10 -15.65 8.87 4.52
C LEU A 10 -14.51 7.85 4.66
N LEU A 11 -14.21 7.35 5.87
CA LEU A 11 -13.22 6.30 6.10
C LEU A 11 -13.59 5.03 5.33
N THR A 12 -14.82 4.57 5.49
CA THR A 12 -15.30 3.35 4.84
C THR A 12 -15.34 3.50 3.32
N PHE A 13 -15.92 4.59 2.82
CA PHE A 13 -16.04 4.85 1.38
C PHE A 13 -14.67 4.94 0.70
N SER A 14 -13.73 5.73 1.25
CA SER A 14 -12.39 5.85 0.67
C SER A 14 -11.63 4.53 0.67
N THR A 15 -11.75 3.72 1.72
CA THR A 15 -11.13 2.40 1.79
C THR A 15 -11.73 1.44 0.76
N LEU A 16 -13.05 1.48 0.53
CA LEU A 16 -13.68 0.67 -0.51
C LEU A 16 -13.29 1.10 -1.92
N VAL A 17 -13.14 2.40 -2.18
CA VAL A 17 -12.61 2.91 -3.46
C VAL A 17 -11.19 2.40 -3.69
N MET A 18 -10.33 2.40 -2.66
CA MET A 18 -8.98 1.84 -2.75
C MET A 18 -9.02 0.33 -3.03
N ALA A 19 -9.89 -0.41 -2.33
CA ALA A 19 -10.05 -1.84 -2.53
C ALA A 19 -10.47 -2.15 -3.98
N ALA A 20 -11.44 -1.41 -4.51
CA ALA A 20 -11.90 -1.56 -5.88
C ALA A 20 -10.77 -1.29 -6.90
N GLY A 21 -10.05 -0.17 -6.77
CA GLY A 21 -8.92 0.15 -7.64
C GLY A 21 -7.81 -0.90 -7.60
N THR A 22 -7.51 -1.40 -6.41
CA THR A 22 -6.48 -2.44 -6.23
C THR A 22 -6.94 -3.78 -6.78
N TYR A 23 -8.18 -4.19 -6.49
CA TYR A 23 -8.67 -5.50 -6.89
C TYR A 23 -8.91 -5.60 -8.39
N PHE A 24 -9.65 -4.66 -8.97
CA PHE A 24 -10.07 -4.76 -10.36
C PHE A 24 -9.00 -4.38 -11.38
N PHE A 25 -8.07 -3.50 -11.02
CA PHE A 25 -7.10 -2.98 -11.98
C PHE A 25 -5.65 -3.35 -11.66
N LYS A 26 -5.27 -3.44 -10.38
CA LYS A 26 -3.88 -3.72 -10.02
C LYS A 26 -3.57 -5.21 -10.02
N PHE A 27 -4.41 -6.04 -9.40
CA PHE A 27 -4.13 -7.47 -9.23
C PHE A 27 -4.14 -8.26 -10.53
N PRO A 28 -5.15 -8.13 -11.42
CA PRO A 28 -5.21 -8.90 -12.65
C PRO A 28 -4.08 -8.60 -13.64
N ASN A 29 -3.55 -7.37 -13.56
CA ASN A 29 -2.42 -6.93 -14.39
C ASN A 29 -1.05 -7.21 -13.78
N HIS A 30 -0.99 -7.80 -12.57
CA HIS A 30 0.25 -8.03 -11.84
C HIS A 30 1.12 -6.76 -11.65
N PHE A 31 0.49 -5.60 -11.54
CA PHE A 31 1.21 -4.36 -11.33
C PHE A 31 1.85 -4.34 -9.94
N THR A 32 3.18 -4.31 -9.89
CA THR A 32 4.00 -4.30 -8.67
C THR A 32 4.52 -2.91 -8.34
N PHE A 33 3.63 -1.95 -8.13
CA PHE A 33 4.01 -0.62 -7.66
C PHE A 33 3.44 -0.39 -6.25
N GLY A 34 4.08 0.53 -5.52
CA GLY A 34 3.67 0.96 -4.18
C GLY A 34 4.57 0.41 -3.08
N GLY A 35 5.30 1.29 -2.47
CA GLY A 35 6.03 1.26 -1.22
C GLY A 35 6.45 -0.12 -0.67
N ILE A 36 5.94 -0.46 0.49
CA ILE A 36 6.28 -1.71 1.20
C ILE A 36 5.92 -2.96 0.39
N THR A 37 4.85 -2.93 -0.40
CA THR A 37 4.47 -4.09 -1.21
C THR A 37 5.53 -4.40 -2.27
N GLY A 38 6.17 -3.37 -2.84
CA GLY A 38 7.30 -3.55 -3.76
C GLY A 38 8.51 -4.19 -3.05
N LEU A 39 8.86 -3.70 -1.85
CA LEU A 39 9.92 -4.30 -1.03
C LEU A 39 9.58 -5.73 -0.62
N ALA A 40 8.33 -6.03 -0.27
CA ALA A 40 7.90 -7.37 0.10
C ALA A 40 8.13 -8.39 -1.01
N VAL A 41 7.86 -8.02 -2.27
CA VAL A 41 8.13 -8.87 -3.44
C VAL A 41 9.64 -9.12 -3.60
N LEU A 42 10.47 -8.09 -3.36
CA LEU A 42 11.93 -8.22 -3.43
C LEU A 42 12.45 -9.16 -2.34
N VAL A 43 12.00 -8.99 -1.10
CA VAL A 43 12.39 -9.88 0.02
C VAL A 43 11.93 -11.31 -0.22
N ALA A 44 10.74 -11.52 -0.76
CA ALA A 44 10.27 -12.86 -1.10
C ALA A 44 11.17 -13.55 -2.14
N LYS A 45 11.75 -12.83 -3.09
CA LYS A 45 12.70 -13.37 -4.07
C LYS A 45 14.00 -13.85 -3.43
N THR A 46 14.40 -13.31 -2.28
CA THR A 46 15.60 -13.78 -1.55
C THR A 46 15.36 -15.12 -0.81
N GLY A 47 14.12 -15.57 -0.73
CA GLY A 47 13.74 -16.81 -0.04
C GLY A 47 13.76 -16.75 1.49
N VAL A 48 14.02 -15.57 2.07
CA VAL A 48 14.09 -15.38 3.53
C VAL A 48 12.70 -15.40 4.18
N MET A 49 11.70 -14.82 3.50
CA MET A 49 10.35 -14.67 4.03
C MET A 49 9.34 -14.52 2.90
N SER A 50 8.08 -14.92 3.14
CA SER A 50 7.02 -14.66 2.15
C SER A 50 6.70 -13.17 2.03
N ALA A 51 6.26 -12.73 0.85
CA ALA A 51 5.88 -11.34 0.63
C ALA A 51 4.73 -10.90 1.56
N GLY A 52 3.81 -11.81 1.85
CA GLY A 52 2.69 -11.57 2.76
C GLY A 52 3.15 -11.35 4.20
N ASP A 53 4.02 -12.21 4.71
CA ASP A 53 4.54 -12.11 6.09
C ASP A 53 5.37 -10.85 6.28
N PHE A 54 6.25 -10.54 5.33
CA PHE A 54 7.03 -9.29 5.37
C PHE A 54 6.13 -8.06 5.38
N ASN A 55 5.14 -8.02 4.51
CA ASN A 55 4.20 -6.91 4.44
C ASN A 55 3.40 -6.77 5.75
N PHE A 56 2.93 -7.89 6.31
CA PHE A 56 2.18 -7.89 7.57
C PHE A 56 3.03 -7.39 8.75
N ILE A 57 4.24 -7.92 8.92
CA ILE A 57 5.16 -7.53 10.00
C ILE A 57 5.53 -6.05 9.88
N THR A 58 5.90 -5.59 8.67
CA THR A 58 6.27 -4.20 8.43
C THR A 58 5.09 -3.26 8.69
N ASN A 59 3.89 -3.59 8.25
CA ASN A 59 2.68 -2.82 8.54
C ASN A 59 2.39 -2.75 10.04
N MET A 60 2.57 -3.84 10.77
CA MET A 60 2.36 -3.88 12.21
C MET A 60 3.37 -2.97 12.95
N ILE A 61 4.65 -3.05 12.58
CA ILE A 61 5.70 -2.18 13.13
C ILE A 61 5.38 -0.71 12.84
N LEU A 62 5.02 -0.36 11.60
CA LEU A 62 4.68 1.00 11.23
C LEU A 62 3.43 1.51 11.94
N LEU A 63 2.43 0.66 12.17
CA LEU A 63 1.24 1.02 12.93
C LEU A 63 1.58 1.32 14.39
N ILE A 64 2.48 0.55 15.01
CA ILE A 64 2.97 0.78 16.37
C ILE A 64 3.75 2.12 16.42
N ILE A 65 4.65 2.36 15.49
CA ILE A 65 5.39 3.64 15.37
C ILE A 65 4.39 4.79 15.18
N GLY A 66 3.42 4.64 14.29
CA GLY A 66 2.37 5.62 14.05
C GLY A 66 1.52 5.88 15.29
N PHE A 67 1.25 4.88 16.11
CA PHE A 67 0.54 5.03 17.38
C PHE A 67 1.28 5.95 18.36
N PHE A 68 2.59 5.77 18.51
CA PHE A 68 3.40 6.60 19.40
C PHE A 68 3.62 8.01 18.86
N ILE A 69 3.83 8.15 17.55
CA ILE A 69 4.18 9.43 16.92
C ILE A 69 2.94 10.24 16.57
N LEU A 70 1.96 9.65 15.90
CA LEU A 70 0.76 10.34 15.38
C LEU A 70 -0.43 10.27 16.36
N GLY A 71 -0.34 9.40 17.35
CA GLY A 71 -1.30 9.30 18.45
C GLY A 71 -2.42 8.28 18.24
N LYS A 72 -3.13 7.98 19.34
CA LYS A 72 -4.16 6.92 19.42
C LYS A 72 -5.29 7.07 18.39
N LYS A 73 -5.73 8.29 18.12
CA LYS A 73 -6.84 8.56 17.18
C LYS A 73 -6.46 8.21 15.74
N PHE A 74 -5.23 8.52 15.34
CA PHE A 74 -4.70 8.17 14.02
C PHE A 74 -4.59 6.65 13.90
N ALA A 75 -3.92 6.00 14.86
CA ALA A 75 -3.69 4.56 14.84
C ALA A 75 -4.99 3.75 14.79
N ALA A 76 -6.01 4.14 15.57
CA ALA A 76 -7.30 3.46 15.56
C ALA A 76 -8.03 3.57 14.22
N LYS A 77 -8.00 4.75 13.58
CA LYS A 77 -8.59 4.94 12.24
C LYS A 77 -7.81 4.14 11.19
N THR A 78 -6.49 4.18 11.24
CA THR A 78 -5.62 3.47 10.31
C THR A 78 -5.76 1.95 10.44
N ALA A 79 -5.80 1.43 11.67
CA ALA A 79 -6.07 0.01 11.91
C ALA A 79 -7.42 -0.43 11.35
N TYR A 80 -8.47 0.38 11.56
CA TYR A 80 -9.78 0.12 10.96
C TYR A 80 -9.72 0.08 9.44
N CYS A 81 -9.09 1.07 8.78
CA CYS A 81 -8.95 1.12 7.32
C CYS A 81 -8.14 -0.06 6.79
N SER A 82 -7.04 -0.44 7.44
CA SER A 82 -6.20 -1.58 7.04
C SER A 82 -6.94 -2.91 7.12
N ILE A 83 -7.69 -3.13 8.21
CA ILE A 83 -8.52 -4.33 8.36
C ILE A 83 -9.64 -4.35 7.32
N LEU A 84 -10.34 -3.23 7.15
CA LEU A 84 -11.43 -3.12 6.17
C LEU A 84 -10.93 -3.35 4.74
N LEU A 85 -9.76 -2.80 4.39
CA LEU A 85 -9.13 -3.00 3.09
C LEU A 85 -8.82 -4.48 2.85
N SER A 86 -8.19 -5.15 3.82
CA SER A 86 -7.86 -6.58 3.75
C SER A 86 -9.12 -7.45 3.61
N VAL A 87 -10.14 -7.17 4.41
CA VAL A 87 -11.42 -7.90 4.34
C VAL A 87 -12.13 -7.66 3.00
N ALA A 88 -12.14 -6.41 2.53
CA ALA A 88 -12.76 -6.07 1.24
C ALA A 88 -12.05 -6.77 0.06
N LEU A 89 -10.71 -6.80 0.06
CA LEU A 89 -9.95 -7.50 -0.98
C LEU A 89 -10.22 -9.00 -0.95
N SER A 90 -10.17 -9.63 0.24
CA SER A 90 -10.46 -11.07 0.40
C SER A 90 -11.92 -11.41 0.02
N ALA A 91 -12.85 -10.54 0.34
CA ALA A 91 -14.25 -10.72 -0.05
C ALA A 91 -14.45 -10.62 -1.56
N LEU A 92 -13.83 -9.62 -2.20
CA LEU A 92 -13.88 -9.46 -3.66
C LEU A 92 -13.26 -10.66 -4.37
N GLU A 93 -12.12 -11.18 -3.88
CA GLU A 93 -11.47 -12.36 -4.44
C GLU A 93 -12.34 -13.62 -4.38
N ARG A 94 -13.14 -13.77 -3.31
CA ARG A 94 -14.05 -14.91 -3.16
C ARG A 94 -15.35 -14.77 -3.96
N ILE A 95 -15.89 -13.54 -4.02
CA ILE A 95 -17.20 -13.28 -4.67
C ILE A 95 -17.05 -13.18 -6.19
N TYR A 96 -15.98 -12.57 -6.65
CA TYR A 96 -15.73 -12.32 -8.06
C TYR A 96 -14.27 -12.59 -8.43
N PRO A 97 -13.85 -13.87 -8.47
CA PRO A 97 -12.46 -14.22 -8.82
C PRO A 97 -12.14 -13.77 -10.24
N MET A 98 -11.14 -12.92 -10.37
CA MET A 98 -10.66 -12.42 -11.66
C MET A 98 -9.44 -13.20 -12.11
N SER A 99 -9.51 -13.83 -13.29
CA SER A 99 -8.41 -14.56 -13.93
C SER A 99 -7.74 -13.75 -15.05
N ALA A 100 -8.33 -12.63 -15.46
CA ALA A 100 -7.82 -11.78 -16.55
C ALA A 100 -8.14 -10.31 -16.29
N PRO A 101 -7.39 -9.37 -16.91
CA PRO A 101 -7.69 -7.94 -16.90
C PRO A 101 -9.08 -7.61 -17.42
N LEU A 102 -9.67 -6.51 -16.95
CA LEU A 102 -11.00 -6.05 -17.38
C LEU A 102 -11.03 -5.60 -18.84
N THR A 103 -9.91 -5.05 -19.31
CA THR A 103 -9.79 -4.52 -20.68
C THR A 103 -8.51 -5.02 -21.34
N ASN A 104 -8.47 -4.96 -22.67
CA ASN A 104 -7.26 -5.25 -23.44
C ASN A 104 -6.32 -4.03 -23.59
N GLN A 105 -6.47 -3.03 -22.71
CA GLN A 105 -5.69 -1.79 -22.74
C GLN A 105 -4.90 -1.60 -21.43
N PRO A 106 -3.69 -2.17 -21.30
CA PRO A 106 -2.92 -2.15 -20.06
C PRO A 106 -2.64 -0.73 -19.54
N MET A 107 -2.46 0.24 -20.45
CA MET A 107 -2.20 1.64 -20.08
C MET A 107 -3.41 2.30 -19.42
N LEU A 108 -4.62 2.01 -19.89
CA LEU A 108 -5.86 2.48 -19.29
C LEU A 108 -6.05 1.87 -17.90
N GLU A 109 -5.81 0.57 -17.78
CA GLU A 109 -5.91 -0.12 -16.50
C GLU A 109 -4.88 0.38 -15.49
N LEU A 110 -3.65 0.69 -15.94
CA LEU A 110 -2.64 1.30 -15.11
C LEU A 110 -3.09 2.66 -14.56
N CYS A 111 -3.71 3.50 -15.39
CA CYS A 111 -4.26 4.79 -14.96
C CYS A 111 -5.30 4.60 -13.84
N PHE A 112 -6.24 3.66 -13.97
CA PHE A 112 -7.23 3.39 -12.93
C PHE A 112 -6.63 2.71 -11.70
N ALA A 113 -5.65 1.81 -11.87
CA ALA A 113 -4.93 1.16 -10.79
C ALA A 113 -4.17 2.16 -9.90
N ILE A 114 -3.79 3.31 -10.43
CA ILE A 114 -3.13 4.41 -9.70
C ILE A 114 -4.17 5.40 -9.18
N ALA A 115 -5.09 5.86 -10.04
CA ALA A 115 -6.01 6.95 -9.72
C ALA A 115 -6.97 6.61 -8.57
N LEU A 116 -7.60 5.42 -8.61
CA LEU A 116 -8.59 5.04 -7.59
C LEU A 116 -7.98 4.89 -6.18
N PRO A 117 -6.87 4.14 -5.99
CA PRO A 117 -6.22 4.09 -4.69
C PRO A 117 -5.70 5.45 -4.22
N SER A 118 -5.17 6.28 -5.14
CA SER A 118 -4.67 7.62 -4.79
C SER A 118 -5.80 8.55 -4.31
N LEU A 119 -6.97 8.52 -4.96
CA LEU A 119 -8.16 9.25 -4.50
C LEU A 119 -8.59 8.80 -3.11
N GLY A 120 -8.64 7.49 -2.87
CA GLY A 120 -8.95 6.93 -1.56
C GLY A 120 -7.95 7.39 -0.49
N SER A 121 -6.64 7.26 -0.76
CA SER A 121 -5.57 7.72 0.14
C SER A 121 -5.67 9.22 0.43
N ALA A 122 -5.93 10.06 -0.58
CA ALA A 122 -6.06 11.51 -0.41
C ALA A 122 -7.19 11.87 0.56
N ILE A 123 -8.34 11.18 0.48
CA ILE A 123 -9.45 11.36 1.42
C ILE A 123 -9.04 10.90 2.83
N LEU A 124 -8.38 9.74 2.98
CA LEU A 124 -7.90 9.22 4.27
C LEU A 124 -6.94 10.21 4.93
N PHE A 125 -5.98 10.74 4.19
CA PHE A 125 -5.03 11.73 4.72
C PHE A 125 -5.70 13.01 5.18
N ASN A 126 -6.71 13.48 4.46
CA ASN A 126 -7.46 14.68 4.83
C ASN A 126 -8.18 14.54 6.18
N ILE A 127 -8.66 13.32 6.49
CA ILE A 127 -9.33 13.04 7.76
C ILE A 127 -8.38 12.53 8.85
N GLY A 128 -7.07 12.59 8.62
CA GLY A 128 -6.04 12.17 9.57
C GLY A 128 -6.06 10.67 9.81
N SER A 129 -6.04 9.89 8.73
CA SER A 129 -5.95 8.44 8.70
C SER A 129 -5.06 8.01 7.54
N SER A 130 -4.79 6.72 7.41
CA SER A 130 -3.99 6.11 6.35
C SER A 130 -4.54 4.71 6.06
N SER A 131 -4.18 4.15 4.92
CA SER A 131 -4.48 2.75 4.59
C SER A 131 -3.50 1.77 5.25
N GLY A 132 -2.43 2.28 5.85
CA GLY A 132 -1.29 1.51 6.35
C GLY A 132 -0.07 1.65 5.43
N GLY A 133 0.95 0.86 5.67
CA GLY A 133 2.13 0.84 4.80
C GLY A 133 2.94 2.13 4.85
N THR A 134 3.54 2.46 3.70
CA THR A 134 4.36 3.67 3.52
C THR A 134 3.62 4.97 3.78
N ASP A 135 2.30 4.95 3.68
CA ASP A 135 1.44 6.09 4.00
C ASP A 135 1.68 6.59 5.43
N ILE A 136 1.96 5.68 6.38
CA ILE A 136 2.27 6.04 7.77
C ILE A 136 3.59 6.81 7.83
N ILE A 137 4.60 6.40 7.06
CA ILE A 137 5.89 7.11 6.99
C ILE A 137 5.68 8.51 6.43
N ALA A 138 4.92 8.66 5.36
CA ALA A 138 4.60 9.96 4.78
C ALA A 138 3.87 10.88 5.77
N MET A 139 2.93 10.34 6.56
CA MET A 139 2.25 11.09 7.61
C MET A 139 3.17 11.52 8.74
N ILE A 140 4.16 10.68 9.10
CA ILE A 140 5.20 11.02 10.08
C ILE A 140 6.07 12.14 9.52
N LEU A 141 6.53 12.02 8.27
CA LEU A 141 7.34 13.03 7.61
C LEU A 141 6.60 14.38 7.55
N LYS A 142 5.32 14.37 7.17
CA LYS A 142 4.48 15.57 7.21
C LYS A 142 4.37 16.19 8.59
N LYS A 143 4.35 15.38 9.65
CA LYS A 143 4.26 15.90 11.03
C LYS A 143 5.51 16.65 11.45
N TYR A 144 6.69 16.20 11.03
CA TYR A 144 7.98 16.76 11.46
C TYR A 144 8.59 17.74 10.45
N SER A 145 8.03 17.85 9.26
CA SER A 145 8.48 18.79 8.24
C SER A 145 7.33 19.64 7.72
N SER A 146 7.65 20.79 7.10
CA SER A 146 6.67 21.66 6.43
C SER A 146 6.24 21.15 5.05
N VAL A 147 6.68 19.96 4.68
CA VAL A 147 6.40 19.33 3.38
C VAL A 147 4.94 18.89 3.32
N ASP A 148 4.28 19.14 2.21
CA ASP A 148 2.93 18.61 2.01
C ASP A 148 2.94 17.09 1.82
N ILE A 149 1.77 16.48 1.96
CA ILE A 149 1.66 15.02 1.99
C ILE A 149 2.01 14.35 0.65
N GLY A 150 1.78 15.04 -0.47
CA GLY A 150 2.12 14.54 -1.80
C GLY A 150 3.62 14.43 -2.00
N HIS A 151 4.36 15.46 -1.62
CA HIS A 151 5.83 15.43 -1.63
C HIS A 151 6.39 14.43 -0.61
N ALA A 152 5.77 14.32 0.57
CA ALA A 152 6.18 13.32 1.57
C ALA A 152 6.02 11.89 1.05
N LEU A 153 4.93 11.57 0.36
CA LEU A 153 4.71 10.28 -0.30
C LEU A 153 5.76 10.02 -1.38
N LEU A 154 6.00 11.01 -2.25
CA LEU A 154 6.97 10.89 -3.33
C LEU A 154 8.37 10.63 -2.79
N ILE A 155 8.81 11.38 -1.78
CA ILE A 155 10.10 11.17 -1.13
C ILE A 155 10.18 9.76 -0.54
N THR A 156 9.14 9.32 0.16
CA THR A 156 9.10 7.98 0.77
C THR A 156 9.19 6.88 -0.30
N ASP A 157 8.44 6.99 -1.38
CA ASP A 157 8.44 6.01 -2.46
C ASP A 157 9.75 5.98 -3.22
N VAL A 158 10.38 7.13 -3.46
CA VAL A 158 11.72 7.22 -4.06
C VAL A 158 12.76 6.55 -3.17
N LEU A 159 12.77 6.84 -1.87
CA LEU A 159 13.69 6.22 -0.92
C LEU A 159 13.55 4.70 -0.89
N ILE A 160 12.32 4.21 -0.87
CA ILE A 160 12.02 2.77 -0.88
C ILE A 160 12.46 2.13 -2.20
N THR A 161 12.21 2.80 -3.33
CA THR A 161 12.60 2.30 -4.65
C THR A 161 14.12 2.22 -4.75
N VAL A 162 14.83 3.25 -4.32
CA VAL A 162 16.31 3.28 -4.30
C VAL A 162 16.84 2.17 -3.39
N ALA A 163 16.31 2.02 -2.17
CA ALA A 163 16.70 0.94 -1.26
C ALA A 163 16.43 -0.44 -1.89
N GLY A 164 15.30 -0.59 -2.61
CA GLY A 164 14.96 -1.79 -3.37
C GLY A 164 15.96 -2.10 -4.49
N CYS A 165 16.41 -1.09 -5.22
CA CYS A 165 17.43 -1.25 -6.28
C CYS A 165 18.75 -1.79 -5.72
N PHE A 166 19.19 -1.31 -4.57
CA PHE A 166 20.38 -1.84 -3.93
C PHE A 166 20.25 -3.32 -3.53
N THR A 167 19.12 -3.70 -2.96
CA THR A 167 18.87 -5.11 -2.58
C THR A 167 18.79 -6.05 -3.79
N VAL A 168 18.19 -5.59 -4.90
CA VAL A 168 18.14 -6.38 -6.15
C VAL A 168 19.52 -6.53 -6.78
N SER A 169 20.33 -5.47 -6.78
CA SER A 169 21.69 -5.51 -7.33
C SER A 169 22.56 -6.54 -6.60
N TYR A 170 22.46 -6.64 -5.29
CA TYR A 170 23.19 -7.66 -4.52
C TYR A 170 22.70 -9.09 -4.81
N THR A 171 21.41 -9.30 -5.01
CA THR A 171 20.87 -10.64 -5.29
C THR A 171 21.24 -11.14 -6.69
N HIS A 172 21.36 -10.26 -7.68
CA HIS A 172 21.83 -10.64 -9.02
C HIS A 172 23.34 -10.96 -9.07
N LEU A 173 24.14 -10.34 -8.19
CA LEU A 173 25.58 -10.61 -8.10
C LEU A 173 25.91 -11.92 -7.36
N THR A 174 25.00 -12.40 -6.50
CA THR A 174 25.24 -13.60 -5.66
C THR A 174 24.55 -14.86 -6.12
N LEU A 175 23.66 -14.79 -7.11
CA LEU A 175 23.08 -15.99 -7.72
C LEU A 175 24.09 -16.62 -8.68
N PRO A 176 24.64 -17.83 -8.36
CA PRO A 176 25.43 -18.57 -9.34
C PRO A 176 24.51 -18.90 -10.51
N THR A 177 24.93 -18.51 -11.71
CA THR A 177 24.34 -18.96 -12.96
C THR A 177 24.33 -20.50 -12.96
N ARG A 178 23.24 -21.13 -12.52
CA ARG A 178 23.00 -22.54 -12.84
C ARG A 178 22.84 -22.60 -14.35
N ARG A 179 23.92 -22.98 -15.03
CA ARG A 179 23.87 -23.48 -16.40
C ARG A 179 22.84 -24.62 -16.41
N ILE A 180 21.76 -24.44 -17.15
CA ILE A 180 20.90 -25.51 -17.58
C ILE A 180 21.71 -26.22 -18.67
N VAL A 181 22.20 -27.43 -18.37
CA VAL A 181 22.64 -28.41 -19.35
C VAL A 181 21.47 -29.33 -19.63
#